data_f6bcb62f3a26f1307efecfbf871eb6e0
#
_entry.id   f6bcb62f3a26f1307efecfbf871eb6e0
#
_cell.length_a   1.000
_cell.length_b   1.000
_cell.length_c   1.000
_cell.angle_alpha   90.00
_cell.angle_beta   90.00
_cell.angle_gamma   90.00
#
_symmetry.space_group_name_H-M   'P 1'
#
loop_
_entity.id
_entity.type
_entity.pdbx_description
1 polymer ?
#
loop_
_entity_poly.entity_id
_entity_poly.type
_entity_poly.pdbx_seq_one_letter_code
_entity_poly.pdbx_strand_id
1 'polypeptide(L)'
;MRAFLLLLFLPLVSLAGEKEGTLDLLGKWLALDRDKRPSLADQAFADMPLSGEEAEQAEVMLVKDHAAMVRATRAKEMQAKAITIGKETLRFNFTTFGEKPKGGRSLYISMHGGGGAPARVNDQQWRNQLRLYQPAEGIYLAPRAPTDTWNLWHQGHIDPLFDRLITNLVVFEDVNPERVYLMGYSAGGDGVYQLAPRMSDRFAAAAMMAGHPNETSPVGLRNIPFALQVGGRDGAYNRNGVAANWQKKLAELRKGDPGGYEHFVKIYEGKGHWMDLEDKVAVPWMAKYERRRFPEKIVWKQDNVTHERSYWLALLAGHGRGGQMIVASRKGQKFIVEDSGELMCLTILLNDSMADLDQPIEVISGGKPVFKGKVERSIGVISRTLAQRGDPGLVFSAAITVDCGE
;
A
#
# COMPACT_ATOMS: atom_id res chain seq x y z
N MET A 1 -61.13 14.74 66.40
CA MET A 1 -60.62 13.69 65.48
C MET A 1 -59.87 14.41 64.30
N ARG A 2 -58.52 14.44 64.33
CA ARG A 2 -57.74 15.00 63.26
C ARG A 2 -57.14 13.84 62.47
N ALA A 3 -57.53 13.71 61.19
CA ALA A 3 -57.03 12.68 60.28
C ALA A 3 -55.62 13.14 59.75
N PHE A 4 -54.59 12.32 60.00
CA PHE A 4 -53.26 12.49 59.42
C PHE A 4 -53.25 11.80 58.06
N LEU A 5 -53.03 12.55 56.99
CA LEU A 5 -52.86 12.04 55.66
C LEU A 5 -51.31 11.76 55.48
N LEU A 6 -50.96 10.47 55.36
CA LEU A 6 -49.62 10.00 55.16
C LEU A 6 -49.37 10.03 53.65
N LEU A 7 -48.55 11.01 53.11
CA LEU A 7 -48.07 11.03 51.75
C LEU A 7 -46.88 10.09 51.63
N LEU A 8 -47.07 8.96 50.96
CA LEU A 8 -45.99 8.07 50.54
C LEU A 8 -45.23 8.70 49.33
N PHE A 9 -44.03 9.19 49.59
CA PHE A 9 -43.07 9.52 48.50
C PHE A 9 -42.45 8.20 48.00
N LEU A 10 -42.86 7.76 46.82
CA LEU A 10 -42.12 6.75 46.02
C LEU A 10 -40.95 7.44 45.34
N PRO A 11 -39.69 6.95 45.49
CA PRO A 11 -38.60 7.46 44.72
C PRO A 11 -38.79 7.07 43.25
N LEU A 12 -38.84 8.07 42.34
CA LEU A 12 -38.68 7.86 40.92
C LEU A 12 -37.24 7.36 40.73
N VAL A 13 -37.05 6.05 40.56
CA VAL A 13 -35.82 5.49 39.99
C VAL A 13 -35.80 5.88 38.52
N SER A 14 -35.06 6.95 38.19
CA SER A 14 -34.72 7.27 36.81
C SER A 14 -33.89 6.09 36.29
N LEU A 15 -34.49 5.23 35.49
CA LEU A 15 -33.75 4.34 34.59
C LEU A 15 -33.11 5.24 33.55
N ALA A 16 -31.94 5.80 33.86
CA ALA A 16 -31.02 6.28 32.86
C ALA A 16 -30.61 5.03 32.06
N GLY A 17 -31.23 4.84 30.90
CA GLY A 17 -30.79 3.82 29.96
C GLY A 17 -29.30 4.02 29.74
N GLU A 18 -28.51 3.00 29.99
CA GLU A 18 -27.08 3.02 29.63
C GLU A 18 -26.98 3.45 28.16
N LYS A 19 -26.23 4.50 27.90
CA LYS A 19 -25.98 4.97 26.55
C LYS A 19 -25.25 3.82 25.86
N GLU A 20 -25.86 3.28 24.81
CA GLU A 20 -25.30 2.19 24.03
C GLU A 20 -23.87 2.57 23.54
N GLY A 21 -22.90 1.68 23.75
CA GLY A 21 -21.50 1.92 23.38
C GLY A 21 -21.30 2.01 21.88
N THR A 22 -20.28 2.75 21.45
CA THR A 22 -19.95 2.95 20.03
C THR A 22 -19.71 1.62 19.31
N LEU A 23 -19.07 0.65 19.97
CA LEU A 23 -18.86 -0.71 19.43
C LEU A 23 -20.15 -1.52 19.29
N ASP A 24 -21.12 -1.35 20.19
CA ASP A 24 -22.42 -2.02 20.08
C ASP A 24 -23.18 -1.49 18.87
N LEU A 25 -23.13 -0.17 18.64
CA LEU A 25 -23.72 0.45 17.45
C LEU A 25 -23.07 -0.05 16.16
N LEU A 26 -21.73 -0.18 16.13
CA LEU A 26 -21.00 -0.79 15.01
C LEU A 26 -21.43 -2.25 14.82
N GLY A 27 -21.54 -3.03 15.90
CA GLY A 27 -21.98 -4.42 15.85
C GLY A 27 -23.38 -4.56 15.25
N LYS A 28 -24.34 -3.72 15.65
CA LYS A 28 -25.69 -3.67 15.09
C LYS A 28 -25.67 -3.28 13.60
N TRP A 29 -24.89 -2.29 13.24
CA TRP A 29 -24.72 -1.89 11.84
C TRP A 29 -24.14 -3.02 10.99
N LEU A 30 -23.13 -3.73 11.48
CA LEU A 30 -22.52 -4.89 10.81
C LEU A 30 -23.47 -6.08 10.69
N ALA A 31 -24.46 -6.22 11.59
CA ALA A 31 -25.46 -7.28 11.56
C ALA A 31 -26.55 -7.05 10.49
N LEU A 32 -26.69 -5.84 9.95
CA LEU A 32 -27.63 -5.58 8.86
C LEU A 32 -27.20 -6.31 7.58
N ASP A 33 -28.17 -6.69 6.77
CA ASP A 33 -27.89 -7.17 5.40
C ASP A 33 -27.06 -6.15 4.64
N ARG A 34 -25.99 -6.56 4.02
CA ARG A 34 -25.01 -5.66 3.38
C ARG A 34 -25.66 -4.68 2.39
N ASP A 35 -26.61 -5.17 1.59
CA ASP A 35 -27.30 -4.35 0.57
C ASP A 35 -28.27 -3.33 1.18
N LYS A 36 -28.59 -3.46 2.47
CA LYS A 36 -29.48 -2.56 3.21
C LYS A 36 -28.74 -1.66 4.19
N ARG A 37 -27.41 -1.82 4.32
CA ARG A 37 -26.63 -0.99 5.22
C ARG A 37 -26.57 0.45 4.71
N PRO A 38 -26.93 1.44 5.53
CA PRO A 38 -26.65 2.84 5.19
C PRO A 38 -25.13 3.06 5.15
N SER A 39 -24.69 4.12 4.50
CA SER A 39 -23.26 4.48 4.51
C SER A 39 -22.76 4.63 5.95
N LEU A 40 -21.64 4.01 6.28
CA LEU A 40 -21.06 4.13 7.62
C LEU A 40 -20.61 5.57 7.90
N ALA A 41 -20.18 6.30 6.87
CA ALA A 41 -19.81 7.71 6.98
C ALA A 41 -20.98 8.63 7.38
N ASP A 42 -22.23 8.20 7.15
CA ASP A 42 -23.44 8.96 7.51
C ASP A 42 -23.95 8.60 8.92
N GLN A 43 -23.29 7.68 9.63
CA GLN A 43 -23.69 7.26 10.96
C GLN A 43 -23.03 8.15 12.03
N ALA A 44 -23.83 8.76 12.89
CA ALA A 44 -23.33 9.65 13.94
C ALA A 44 -22.30 8.97 14.87
N PHE A 45 -22.39 7.65 15.08
CA PHE A 45 -21.44 6.91 15.89
C PHE A 45 -20.08 6.73 15.21
N ALA A 46 -20.00 6.92 13.90
CA ALA A 46 -18.73 6.72 13.16
C ALA A 46 -17.66 7.76 13.56
N ASP A 47 -18.08 8.95 13.97
CA ASP A 47 -17.18 10.04 14.38
C ASP A 47 -17.07 10.19 15.91
N MET A 48 -17.73 9.30 16.69
CA MET A 48 -17.58 9.31 18.14
C MET A 48 -16.15 8.90 18.54
N PRO A 49 -15.55 9.59 19.53
CA PRO A 49 -14.23 9.24 20.05
C PRO A 49 -14.17 7.82 20.59
N LEU A 50 -13.07 7.12 20.31
CA LEU A 50 -12.78 5.78 20.80
C LEU A 50 -11.56 5.79 21.73
N SER A 51 -11.57 4.93 22.74
CA SER A 51 -10.36 4.51 23.44
C SER A 51 -9.44 3.70 22.49
N GLY A 52 -8.18 3.48 22.88
CA GLY A 52 -7.25 2.64 22.11
C GLY A 52 -7.77 1.21 21.95
N GLU A 53 -8.35 0.63 23.01
CA GLU A 53 -8.92 -0.72 22.99
C GLU A 53 -10.15 -0.80 22.06
N GLU A 54 -11.05 0.17 22.13
CA GLU A 54 -12.22 0.23 21.25
C GLU A 54 -11.80 0.40 19.77
N ALA A 55 -10.78 1.19 19.49
CA ALA A 55 -10.24 1.35 18.13
C ALA A 55 -9.67 0.05 17.57
N GLU A 56 -8.93 -0.71 18.37
CA GLU A 56 -8.42 -2.03 18.00
C GLU A 56 -9.56 -3.03 17.71
N GLN A 57 -10.57 -3.06 18.58
CA GLN A 57 -11.74 -3.92 18.38
C GLN A 57 -12.53 -3.51 17.13
N ALA A 58 -12.76 -2.22 16.89
CA ALA A 58 -13.42 -1.71 15.70
C ALA A 58 -12.64 -2.07 14.42
N GLU A 59 -11.31 -1.97 14.45
CA GLU A 59 -10.43 -2.37 13.32
C GLU A 59 -10.62 -3.86 13.01
N VAL A 60 -10.55 -4.74 14.01
CA VAL A 60 -10.76 -6.19 13.83
C VAL A 60 -12.12 -6.49 13.21
N MET A 61 -13.18 -5.85 13.70
CA MET A 61 -14.55 -6.03 13.18
C MET A 61 -14.65 -5.59 11.71
N LEU A 62 -14.12 -4.42 11.38
CA LEU A 62 -14.16 -3.86 10.01
C LEU A 62 -13.29 -4.63 9.04
N VAL A 63 -12.09 -5.06 9.44
CA VAL A 63 -11.21 -5.91 8.60
C VAL A 63 -11.88 -7.25 8.28
N LYS A 64 -12.53 -7.87 9.27
CA LYS A 64 -13.30 -9.11 9.07
C LYS A 64 -14.47 -8.90 8.09
N ASP A 65 -15.21 -7.81 8.24
CA ASP A 65 -16.32 -7.47 7.34
C ASP A 65 -15.82 -7.15 5.91
N HIS A 66 -14.73 -6.41 5.80
CA HIS A 66 -14.09 -6.15 4.52
C HIS A 66 -13.66 -7.44 3.80
N ALA A 67 -13.01 -8.36 4.50
CA ALA A 67 -12.63 -9.65 3.93
C ALA A 67 -13.86 -10.47 3.48
N ALA A 68 -14.96 -10.46 4.26
CA ALA A 68 -16.21 -11.10 3.86
C ALA A 68 -16.83 -10.46 2.62
N MET A 69 -16.80 -9.13 2.51
CA MET A 69 -17.22 -8.39 1.31
C MET A 69 -16.40 -8.77 0.09
N VAL A 70 -15.07 -8.80 0.21
CA VAL A 70 -14.18 -9.20 -0.89
C VAL A 70 -14.48 -10.63 -1.34
N ARG A 71 -14.65 -11.59 -0.43
CA ARG A 71 -15.04 -12.96 -0.77
C ARG A 71 -16.36 -13.02 -1.51
N ALA A 72 -17.38 -12.30 -1.04
CA ALA A 72 -18.70 -12.31 -1.65
C ALA A 72 -18.73 -11.70 -3.05
N THR A 73 -17.97 -10.62 -3.28
CA THR A 73 -18.06 -9.82 -4.52
C THR A 73 -17.00 -10.17 -5.57
N ARG A 74 -15.87 -10.80 -5.18
CA ARG A 74 -14.72 -10.99 -6.07
C ARG A 74 -14.33 -12.45 -6.30
N ALA A 75 -15.13 -13.42 -5.83
CA ALA A 75 -14.88 -14.86 -6.06
C ALA A 75 -14.76 -15.21 -7.56
N LYS A 76 -15.57 -14.59 -8.41
CA LYS A 76 -15.53 -14.80 -9.86
C LYS A 76 -14.22 -14.33 -10.49
N GLU A 77 -13.59 -13.26 -9.98
CA GLU A 77 -12.29 -12.79 -10.46
C GLU A 77 -11.19 -13.83 -10.20
N MET A 78 -11.21 -14.42 -9.00
CA MET A 78 -10.25 -15.45 -8.62
C MET A 78 -10.45 -16.73 -9.40
N GLN A 79 -11.69 -17.14 -9.63
CA GLN A 79 -12.02 -18.31 -10.45
C GLN A 79 -11.58 -18.12 -11.91
N ALA A 80 -11.87 -16.96 -12.49
CA ALA A 80 -11.52 -16.62 -13.86
C ALA A 80 -10.04 -16.27 -14.04
N LYS A 81 -9.29 -16.05 -12.96
CA LYS A 81 -7.92 -15.50 -12.99
C LYS A 81 -7.84 -14.21 -13.80
N ALA A 82 -8.84 -13.34 -13.64
CA ALA A 82 -8.98 -12.09 -14.37
C ALA A 82 -9.69 -11.04 -13.55
N ILE A 83 -9.14 -9.83 -13.53
CA ILE A 83 -9.69 -8.65 -12.86
C ILE A 83 -9.98 -7.60 -13.90
N THR A 84 -11.21 -7.06 -13.91
CA THR A 84 -11.60 -5.98 -14.82
C THR A 84 -11.97 -4.73 -14.03
N ILE A 85 -11.31 -3.62 -14.36
CA ILE A 85 -11.64 -2.29 -13.85
C ILE A 85 -11.85 -1.36 -15.05
N GLY A 86 -13.04 -0.79 -15.16
CA GLY A 86 -13.43 -0.04 -16.35
C GLY A 86 -13.36 -0.91 -17.61
N LYS A 87 -12.54 -0.52 -18.58
CA LYS A 87 -12.35 -1.26 -19.85
C LYS A 87 -11.12 -2.18 -19.82
N GLU A 88 -10.29 -2.11 -18.79
CA GLU A 88 -9.01 -2.80 -18.71
C GLU A 88 -9.15 -4.12 -17.95
N THR A 89 -8.60 -5.20 -18.50
CA THR A 89 -8.63 -6.54 -17.89
C THR A 89 -7.22 -7.06 -17.67
N LEU A 90 -6.87 -7.30 -16.41
CA LEU A 90 -5.63 -7.95 -15.98
C LEU A 90 -5.91 -9.45 -15.83
N ARG A 91 -5.44 -10.26 -16.76
CA ARG A 91 -5.38 -11.72 -16.60
C ARG A 91 -4.15 -12.09 -15.79
N PHE A 92 -4.21 -13.12 -14.99
CA PHE A 92 -3.06 -13.60 -14.23
C PHE A 92 -3.11 -15.10 -14.06
N ASN A 93 -1.97 -15.68 -13.76
CA ASN A 93 -1.88 -17.05 -13.28
C ASN A 93 -0.74 -17.18 -12.27
N PHE A 94 -0.76 -18.23 -11.43
CA PHE A 94 0.24 -18.40 -10.41
C PHE A 94 0.50 -19.89 -10.10
N THR A 95 1.66 -20.11 -9.49
CA THR A 95 2.05 -21.39 -8.89
C THR A 95 2.41 -21.13 -7.44
N THR A 96 1.98 -22.05 -6.55
CA THR A 96 2.30 -21.99 -5.12
C THR A 96 3.48 -22.92 -4.83
N PHE A 97 4.44 -22.43 -4.07
CA PHE A 97 5.65 -23.16 -3.66
C PHE A 97 5.72 -23.27 -2.15
N GLY A 98 6.34 -24.34 -1.68
CA GLY A 98 6.62 -24.55 -0.26
C GLY A 98 5.40 -24.64 0.64
N GLU A 99 5.63 -24.81 1.91
CA GLU A 99 4.60 -24.82 2.94
C GLU A 99 4.18 -23.40 3.30
N LYS A 100 2.92 -23.24 3.72
CA LYS A 100 2.40 -21.93 4.15
C LYS A 100 2.97 -21.56 5.53
N PRO A 101 3.70 -20.45 5.66
CA PRO A 101 4.12 -19.95 6.96
C PRO A 101 2.94 -19.56 7.84
N LYS A 102 3.11 -19.58 9.17
CA LYS A 102 2.07 -19.20 10.14
C LYS A 102 1.51 -17.80 9.90
N GLY A 103 2.33 -16.86 9.43
CA GLY A 103 1.94 -15.46 9.15
C GLY A 103 1.37 -15.23 7.75
N GLY A 104 1.08 -16.28 6.97
CA GLY A 104 0.62 -16.17 5.58
C GLY A 104 1.75 -16.34 4.55
N ARG A 105 1.37 -16.49 3.29
CA ARG A 105 2.30 -16.72 2.17
C ARG A 105 2.96 -15.45 1.68
N SER A 106 4.18 -15.56 1.17
CA SER A 106 4.78 -14.52 0.33
C SER A 106 4.09 -14.45 -1.04
N LEU A 107 4.05 -13.25 -1.63
CA LEU A 107 3.57 -13.04 -3.00
C LEU A 107 4.68 -12.41 -3.85
N TYR A 108 5.02 -13.05 -4.96
CA TYR A 108 5.96 -12.55 -5.95
C TYR A 108 5.20 -12.20 -7.24
N ILE A 109 4.96 -10.91 -7.50
CA ILE A 109 4.32 -10.43 -8.73
C ILE A 109 5.41 -10.21 -9.77
N SER A 110 5.42 -11.04 -10.81
CA SER A 110 6.47 -11.08 -11.83
C SER A 110 5.94 -10.65 -13.19
N MET A 111 6.28 -9.42 -13.59
CA MET A 111 5.79 -8.80 -14.82
C MET A 111 6.57 -9.30 -16.05
N HIS A 112 5.82 -9.67 -17.11
CA HIS A 112 6.42 -10.17 -18.35
C HIS A 112 7.04 -9.06 -19.19
N GLY A 113 8.00 -9.44 -20.02
CA GLY A 113 8.60 -8.61 -21.05
C GLY A 113 7.70 -8.44 -22.29
N GLY A 114 8.20 -7.81 -23.33
CA GLY A 114 7.48 -7.53 -24.57
C GLY A 114 7.13 -6.06 -24.71
N GLY A 115 5.85 -5.77 -25.00
CA GLY A 115 5.39 -4.40 -25.27
C GLY A 115 5.65 -3.95 -26.72
N GLY A 116 4.77 -3.09 -27.25
CA GLY A 116 4.87 -2.61 -28.63
C GLY A 116 4.89 -3.73 -29.70
N ALA A 117 4.28 -4.87 -29.38
CA ALA A 117 4.31 -6.08 -30.18
C ALA A 117 2.89 -6.67 -30.31
N PRO A 118 2.62 -7.51 -31.34
CA PRO A 118 1.34 -8.19 -31.45
C PRO A 118 0.98 -9.00 -30.22
N ALA A 119 -0.31 -9.09 -29.87
CA ALA A 119 -0.81 -9.80 -28.69
C ALA A 119 -0.23 -11.21 -28.52
N ARG A 120 -0.10 -11.98 -29.61
CA ARG A 120 0.49 -13.34 -29.58
C ARG A 120 1.92 -13.37 -29.04
N VAL A 121 2.69 -12.30 -29.25
CA VAL A 121 4.08 -12.17 -28.76
C VAL A 121 4.04 -11.90 -27.26
N ASN A 122 3.24 -10.94 -26.81
CA ASN A 122 3.05 -10.60 -25.41
C ASN A 122 2.46 -11.78 -24.61
N ASP A 123 1.53 -12.53 -25.19
CA ASP A 123 0.99 -13.76 -24.60
C ASP A 123 2.07 -14.84 -24.45
N GLN A 124 3.04 -14.94 -25.40
CA GLN A 124 4.17 -15.85 -25.26
C GLN A 124 5.11 -15.39 -24.17
N GLN A 125 5.41 -14.09 -24.07
CA GLN A 125 6.23 -13.54 -22.99
C GLN A 125 5.59 -13.78 -21.61
N TRP A 126 4.27 -13.60 -21.51
CA TRP A 126 3.54 -13.96 -20.29
C TRP A 126 3.67 -15.44 -19.91
N ARG A 127 3.48 -16.37 -20.89
CA ARG A 127 3.67 -17.81 -20.65
C ARG A 127 5.09 -18.15 -20.21
N ASN A 128 6.09 -17.47 -20.74
CA ASN A 128 7.49 -17.63 -20.33
C ASN A 128 7.67 -17.14 -18.88
N GLN A 129 7.10 -15.95 -18.55
CA GLN A 129 7.22 -15.36 -17.22
C GLN A 129 6.62 -16.24 -16.13
N LEU A 130 5.51 -16.95 -16.39
CA LEU A 130 4.87 -17.86 -15.45
C LEU A 130 5.78 -18.99 -14.92
N ARG A 131 6.88 -19.28 -15.60
CA ARG A 131 7.80 -20.39 -15.27
C ARG A 131 9.23 -19.92 -15.00
N LEU A 132 9.44 -18.61 -14.99
CA LEU A 132 10.81 -18.05 -15.01
C LEU A 132 11.54 -18.28 -13.69
N TYR A 133 10.86 -18.08 -12.56
CA TYR A 133 11.46 -18.21 -11.25
C TYR A 133 10.65 -19.12 -10.33
N GLN A 134 11.34 -19.73 -9.36
CA GLN A 134 10.76 -20.64 -8.37
C GLN A 134 11.23 -20.22 -6.98
N PRO A 135 10.43 -19.47 -6.23
CA PRO A 135 10.75 -19.14 -4.83
C PRO A 135 10.71 -20.42 -3.97
N ALA A 136 11.44 -20.41 -2.87
CA ALA A 136 11.42 -21.51 -1.90
C ALA A 136 10.05 -21.64 -1.20
N GLU A 137 9.35 -20.52 -1.03
CA GLU A 137 8.03 -20.44 -0.43
C GLU A 137 7.24 -19.30 -1.08
N GLY A 138 5.91 -19.45 -1.13
CA GLY A 138 4.99 -18.38 -1.52
C GLY A 138 4.29 -18.60 -2.86
N ILE A 139 3.57 -17.60 -3.29
CA ILE A 139 2.86 -17.56 -4.57
C ILE A 139 3.73 -16.81 -5.57
N TYR A 140 4.13 -17.48 -6.63
CA TYR A 140 4.75 -16.86 -7.79
C TYR A 140 3.68 -16.61 -8.85
N LEU A 141 3.38 -15.35 -9.10
CA LEU A 141 2.31 -14.89 -9.96
C LEU A 141 2.86 -14.07 -11.12
N ALA A 142 2.45 -14.39 -12.34
CA ALA A 142 2.68 -13.51 -13.48
C ALA A 142 1.34 -12.95 -13.99
N PRO A 143 1.18 -11.62 -14.00
CA PRO A 143 0.05 -10.99 -14.66
C PRO A 143 0.33 -10.85 -16.17
N ARG A 144 -0.73 -10.84 -17.00
CA ARG A 144 -0.71 -10.42 -18.40
C ARG A 144 -1.15 -8.96 -18.45
N ALA A 145 -0.27 -8.08 -18.92
CA ALA A 145 -0.61 -6.67 -19.05
C ALA A 145 -1.91 -6.47 -19.85
N PRO A 146 -2.78 -5.54 -19.47
CA PRO A 146 -4.05 -5.29 -20.16
C PRO A 146 -3.89 -4.87 -21.62
N THR A 147 -2.80 -4.17 -21.94
CA THR A 147 -2.51 -3.65 -23.28
C THR A 147 -1.30 -4.34 -23.92
N ASP A 148 -1.09 -4.08 -25.20
CA ASP A 148 0.07 -4.53 -25.97
C ASP A 148 0.99 -3.36 -26.37
N THR A 149 0.83 -2.21 -25.75
CA THR A 149 1.61 -0.99 -26.00
C THR A 149 3.04 -1.13 -25.46
N TRP A 150 3.96 -0.30 -25.92
CA TRP A 150 5.36 -0.32 -25.44
C TRP A 150 5.47 -0.04 -23.93
N ASN A 151 4.57 0.80 -23.40
CA ASN A 151 4.50 1.22 -22.01
C ASN A 151 3.49 0.41 -21.17
N LEU A 152 3.29 -0.84 -21.50
CA LEU A 152 2.21 -1.72 -20.98
C LEU A 152 2.13 -1.80 -19.45
N TRP A 153 3.23 -1.52 -18.73
CA TRP A 153 3.27 -1.52 -17.26
C TRP A 153 3.35 -0.11 -16.63
N HIS A 154 3.44 0.95 -17.44
CA HIS A 154 3.59 2.34 -16.96
C HIS A 154 2.26 3.04 -16.74
N GLN A 155 1.20 2.59 -17.42
CA GLN A 155 -0.09 3.26 -17.50
C GLN A 155 -0.81 3.25 -16.15
N GLY A 156 -1.54 4.32 -15.83
CA GLY A 156 -2.17 4.52 -14.52
C GLY A 156 -3.23 3.49 -14.14
N HIS A 157 -3.81 2.76 -15.11
CA HIS A 157 -4.76 1.69 -14.83
C HIS A 157 -4.11 0.43 -14.20
N ILE A 158 -2.78 0.31 -14.26
CA ILE A 158 -2.04 -0.82 -13.65
C ILE A 158 -2.16 -0.78 -12.11
N ASP A 159 -2.05 0.40 -11.53
CA ASP A 159 -2.01 0.59 -10.08
C ASP A 159 -3.28 0.09 -9.38
N PRO A 160 -4.50 0.52 -9.78
CA PRO A 160 -5.72 0.00 -9.16
C PRO A 160 -5.95 -1.50 -9.45
N LEU A 161 -5.49 -2.02 -10.60
CA LEU A 161 -5.55 -3.45 -10.91
C LEU A 161 -4.63 -4.25 -9.97
N PHE A 162 -3.42 -3.74 -9.66
CA PHE A 162 -2.50 -4.37 -8.71
C PHE A 162 -2.99 -4.26 -7.27
N ASP A 163 -3.54 -3.11 -6.86
CA ASP A 163 -4.19 -2.96 -5.55
C ASP A 163 -5.28 -4.02 -5.36
N ARG A 164 -6.14 -4.19 -6.37
CA ARG A 164 -7.21 -5.19 -6.33
C ARG A 164 -6.70 -6.63 -6.36
N LEU A 165 -5.68 -6.91 -7.16
CA LEU A 165 -5.02 -8.22 -7.23
C LEU A 165 -4.42 -8.61 -5.87
N ILE A 166 -3.65 -7.72 -5.25
CA ILE A 166 -3.02 -7.96 -3.94
C ILE A 166 -4.11 -8.19 -2.88
N THR A 167 -5.14 -7.33 -2.82
CA THR A 167 -6.25 -7.48 -1.88
C THR A 167 -6.96 -8.83 -2.05
N ASN A 168 -7.21 -9.26 -3.30
CA ASN A 168 -7.82 -10.55 -3.58
C ASN A 168 -6.94 -11.71 -3.06
N LEU A 169 -5.63 -11.66 -3.31
CA LEU A 169 -4.71 -12.72 -2.87
C LEU A 169 -4.53 -12.75 -1.35
N VAL A 170 -4.54 -11.61 -0.68
CA VAL A 170 -4.57 -11.53 0.79
C VAL A 170 -5.82 -12.25 1.34
N VAL A 171 -6.99 -12.03 0.74
CA VAL A 171 -8.25 -12.58 1.24
C VAL A 171 -8.50 -14.04 0.84
N PHE A 172 -8.13 -14.44 -0.39
CA PHE A 172 -8.45 -15.77 -0.92
C PHE A 172 -7.34 -16.80 -0.74
N GLU A 173 -6.07 -16.35 -0.72
CA GLU A 173 -4.90 -17.23 -0.73
C GLU A 173 -4.02 -17.09 0.53
N ASP A 174 -4.51 -16.35 1.55
CA ASP A 174 -3.78 -16.06 2.79
C ASP A 174 -2.39 -15.46 2.55
N VAL A 175 -2.28 -14.53 1.60
CA VAL A 175 -1.04 -13.77 1.40
C VAL A 175 -0.83 -12.82 2.58
N ASN A 176 0.41 -12.78 3.08
CA ASN A 176 0.82 -11.78 4.05
C ASN A 176 1.06 -10.44 3.33
N PRO A 177 0.29 -9.37 3.61
CA PRO A 177 0.46 -8.07 2.96
C PRO A 177 1.84 -7.43 3.20
N GLU A 178 2.57 -7.88 4.23
CA GLU A 178 3.94 -7.42 4.51
C GLU A 178 5.00 -8.14 3.68
N ARG A 179 4.62 -9.17 2.90
CA ARG A 179 5.53 -10.00 2.12
C ARG A 179 5.12 -10.08 0.65
N VAL A 180 4.78 -8.91 0.09
CA VAL A 180 4.47 -8.73 -1.33
C VAL A 180 5.69 -8.16 -2.04
N TYR A 181 6.18 -8.84 -3.07
CA TYR A 181 7.37 -8.50 -3.82
C TYR A 181 7.03 -8.23 -5.27
N LEU A 182 7.63 -7.19 -5.83
CA LEU A 182 7.47 -6.81 -7.24
C LEU A 182 8.74 -7.16 -8.02
N MET A 183 8.57 -7.83 -9.14
CA MET A 183 9.69 -8.14 -10.02
C MET A 183 9.27 -8.14 -11.49
N GLY A 184 10.22 -8.07 -12.40
CA GLY A 184 9.92 -8.08 -13.83
C GLY A 184 11.16 -8.06 -14.70
N TYR A 185 10.99 -8.59 -15.91
CA TYR A 185 12.06 -8.75 -16.89
C TYR A 185 11.78 -7.93 -18.15
N SER A 186 12.79 -7.25 -18.71
CA SER A 186 12.65 -6.45 -19.93
C SER A 186 11.59 -5.35 -19.75
N ALA A 187 10.55 -5.27 -20.57
CA ALA A 187 9.44 -4.34 -20.34
C ALA A 187 8.78 -4.53 -18.96
N GLY A 188 8.78 -5.75 -18.40
CA GLY A 188 8.39 -5.97 -16.99
C GLY A 188 9.36 -5.32 -16.01
N GLY A 189 10.66 -5.28 -16.33
CA GLY A 189 11.67 -4.53 -15.58
C GLY A 189 11.46 -3.03 -15.66
N ASP A 190 11.04 -2.49 -16.81
CA ASP A 190 10.61 -1.10 -16.96
C ASP A 190 9.44 -0.81 -15.99
N GLY A 191 8.46 -1.75 -15.92
CA GLY A 191 7.36 -1.65 -14.98
C GLY A 191 7.79 -1.65 -13.52
N VAL A 192 8.85 -2.39 -13.14
CA VAL A 192 9.38 -2.35 -11.76
C VAL A 192 9.94 -0.96 -11.44
N TYR A 193 10.68 -0.35 -12.34
CA TYR A 193 11.16 1.01 -12.16
C TYR A 193 10.02 2.02 -11.96
N GLN A 194 8.87 1.80 -12.63
CA GLN A 194 7.70 2.67 -12.53
C GLN A 194 6.91 2.44 -11.24
N LEU A 195 6.53 1.19 -10.96
CA LEU A 195 5.59 0.85 -9.90
C LEU A 195 6.23 0.85 -8.50
N ALA A 196 7.51 0.44 -8.37
CA ALA A 196 8.15 0.36 -7.07
C ALA A 196 8.20 1.72 -6.33
N PRO A 197 8.62 2.84 -6.93
CA PRO A 197 8.61 4.13 -6.24
C PRO A 197 7.21 4.70 -6.02
N ARG A 198 6.27 4.51 -6.95
CA ARG A 198 4.95 5.15 -6.87
C ARG A 198 3.93 4.38 -6.03
N MET A 199 4.10 3.06 -5.88
CA MET A 199 3.31 2.19 -5.00
C MET A 199 4.15 1.67 -3.84
N SER A 200 5.03 2.49 -3.30
CA SER A 200 6.06 2.08 -2.33
C SER A 200 5.48 1.51 -1.03
N ASP A 201 4.27 1.87 -0.68
CA ASP A 201 3.56 1.35 0.50
C ASP A 201 2.87 -0.01 0.25
N ARG A 202 3.02 -0.61 -0.95
CA ARG A 202 2.44 -1.94 -1.27
C ARG A 202 3.45 -3.08 -1.29
N PHE A 203 4.75 -2.79 -1.42
CA PHE A 203 5.76 -3.79 -1.64
C PHE A 203 6.80 -3.85 -0.50
N ALA A 204 7.22 -5.07 -0.16
CA ALA A 204 8.30 -5.33 0.79
C ALA A 204 9.68 -5.12 0.17
N ALA A 205 9.84 -5.48 -1.09
CA ALA A 205 11.03 -5.25 -1.90
C ALA A 205 10.67 -5.35 -3.39
N ALA A 206 11.55 -4.84 -4.25
CA ALA A 206 11.39 -4.93 -5.70
C ALA A 206 12.68 -5.36 -6.40
N ALA A 207 12.56 -6.05 -7.54
CA ALA A 207 13.69 -6.50 -8.33
C ALA A 207 13.47 -6.24 -9.83
N MET A 208 14.26 -5.35 -10.39
CA MET A 208 14.30 -5.03 -11.80
C MET A 208 15.33 -5.90 -12.52
N MET A 209 14.93 -6.57 -13.61
CA MET A 209 15.79 -7.35 -14.48
C MET A 209 15.72 -6.81 -15.91
N ALA A 210 16.87 -6.39 -16.42
CA ALA A 210 17.08 -5.94 -17.82
C ALA A 210 16.05 -4.89 -18.31
N GLY A 211 15.59 -4.00 -17.42
CA GLY A 211 14.64 -2.94 -17.72
C GLY A 211 15.28 -1.57 -17.96
N HIS A 212 14.44 -0.60 -18.31
CA HIS A 212 14.77 0.81 -18.50
C HIS A 212 13.87 1.70 -17.62
N PRO A 213 14.40 2.66 -16.87
CA PRO A 213 13.61 3.50 -15.94
C PRO A 213 12.72 4.52 -16.64
N ASN A 214 12.99 4.83 -17.91
CA ASN A 214 12.37 5.95 -18.62
C ASN A 214 12.58 7.27 -17.84
N GLU A 215 11.50 7.96 -17.49
CA GLU A 215 11.49 9.24 -16.75
C GLU A 215 11.61 9.09 -15.22
N THR A 216 11.54 7.88 -14.68
CA THR A 216 11.49 7.69 -13.22
C THR A 216 12.79 7.97 -12.51
N SER A 217 12.71 8.19 -11.22
CA SER A 217 13.81 8.52 -10.33
C SER A 217 13.88 7.56 -9.13
N PRO A 218 15.08 7.19 -8.66
CA PRO A 218 15.22 6.34 -7.47
C PRO A 218 14.82 7.04 -6.15
N VAL A 219 14.52 8.34 -6.16
CA VAL A 219 14.22 9.12 -4.95
C VAL A 219 13.04 8.55 -4.16
N GLY A 220 11.99 8.06 -4.84
CA GLY A 220 10.83 7.43 -4.19
C GLY A 220 11.09 6.04 -3.59
N LEU A 221 12.29 5.47 -3.77
CA LEU A 221 12.65 4.12 -3.29
C LEU A 221 13.16 4.10 -1.84
N ARG A 222 13.03 5.19 -1.08
CA ARG A 222 13.61 5.27 0.27
C ARG A 222 13.27 4.08 1.17
N ASN A 223 12.03 3.63 1.13
CA ASN A 223 11.51 2.59 2.03
C ASN A 223 11.38 1.21 1.38
N ILE A 224 11.77 1.08 0.11
CA ILE A 224 11.73 -0.20 -0.62
C ILE A 224 13.16 -0.67 -0.91
N PRO A 225 13.60 -1.81 -0.39
CA PRO A 225 14.77 -2.51 -0.89
C PRO A 225 14.64 -2.80 -2.39
N PHE A 226 15.63 -2.39 -3.17
CA PHE A 226 15.59 -2.43 -4.63
C PHE A 226 16.77 -3.20 -5.22
N ALA A 227 16.49 -4.32 -5.89
CA ALA A 227 17.48 -5.06 -6.64
C ALA A 227 17.49 -4.60 -8.11
N LEU A 228 18.67 -4.31 -8.63
CA LEU A 228 18.91 -3.91 -10.02
C LEU A 228 19.85 -4.90 -10.67
N GLN A 229 19.39 -5.56 -11.74
CA GLN A 229 20.16 -6.57 -12.43
C GLN A 229 20.09 -6.39 -13.94
N VAL A 230 21.25 -6.38 -14.62
CA VAL A 230 21.35 -6.16 -16.06
C VAL A 230 22.56 -6.86 -16.64
N GLY A 231 22.48 -7.29 -17.90
CA GLY A 231 23.65 -7.76 -18.63
C GLY A 231 24.60 -6.61 -19.00
N GLY A 232 25.91 -6.79 -18.79
CA GLY A 232 26.91 -5.77 -19.11
C GLY A 232 26.99 -5.42 -20.61
N ARG A 233 26.49 -6.33 -21.47
CA ARG A 233 26.38 -6.12 -22.93
C ARG A 233 24.95 -5.80 -23.39
N ASP A 234 24.00 -5.53 -22.49
CA ASP A 234 22.64 -5.10 -22.83
C ASP A 234 22.64 -3.63 -23.25
N GLY A 235 23.15 -3.37 -24.44
CA GLY A 235 23.27 -2.01 -25.01
C GLY A 235 21.98 -1.47 -25.62
N ALA A 236 20.96 -2.31 -25.84
CA ALA A 236 19.68 -1.86 -26.35
C ALA A 236 19.05 -0.85 -25.38
N TYR A 237 18.63 0.32 -25.90
CA TYR A 237 18.16 1.45 -25.09
C TYR A 237 19.17 1.90 -24.02
N ASN A 238 20.46 1.57 -24.17
CA ASN A 238 21.50 1.87 -23.18
C ASN A 238 21.22 1.33 -21.77
N ARG A 239 20.55 0.16 -21.65
CA ARG A 239 20.14 -0.40 -20.34
C ARG A 239 21.28 -0.58 -19.37
N ASN A 240 22.43 -1.10 -19.86
CA ASN A 240 23.64 -1.27 -19.06
C ASN A 240 24.19 0.08 -18.52
N GLY A 241 24.25 1.11 -19.37
CA GLY A 241 24.71 2.44 -18.96
C GLY A 241 23.75 3.13 -17.99
N VAL A 242 22.45 3.02 -18.24
CA VAL A 242 21.40 3.55 -17.35
C VAL A 242 21.42 2.84 -16.00
N ALA A 243 21.59 1.52 -15.97
CA ALA A 243 21.70 0.75 -14.73
C ALA A 243 22.92 1.17 -13.89
N ALA A 244 24.08 1.39 -14.53
CA ALA A 244 25.27 1.91 -13.86
C ALA A 244 25.06 3.31 -13.27
N ASN A 245 24.30 4.17 -13.95
CA ASN A 245 23.94 5.50 -13.43
C ASN A 245 22.97 5.38 -12.24
N TRP A 246 22.01 4.48 -12.29
CA TRP A 246 21.11 4.24 -11.16
C TRP A 246 21.84 3.69 -9.93
N GLN A 247 22.80 2.80 -10.12
CA GLN A 247 23.68 2.33 -9.05
C GLN A 247 24.36 3.48 -8.32
N LYS A 248 24.94 4.43 -9.07
CA LYS A 248 25.60 5.62 -8.49
C LYS A 248 24.59 6.46 -7.70
N LYS A 249 23.43 6.76 -8.29
CA LYS A 249 22.37 7.54 -7.63
C LYS A 249 21.87 6.87 -6.36
N LEU A 250 21.62 5.57 -6.37
CA LEU A 250 21.20 4.82 -5.18
C LEU A 250 22.27 4.85 -4.09
N ALA A 251 23.54 4.70 -4.43
CA ALA A 251 24.65 4.78 -3.49
C ALA A 251 24.76 6.19 -2.87
N GLU A 252 24.59 7.26 -3.66
CA GLU A 252 24.58 8.65 -3.18
C GLU A 252 23.40 8.92 -2.24
N LEU A 253 22.18 8.48 -2.63
CA LEU A 253 20.98 8.61 -1.79
C LEU A 253 21.16 7.88 -0.45
N ARG A 254 21.67 6.64 -0.46
CA ARG A 254 21.94 5.88 0.76
C ARG A 254 23.03 6.53 1.62
N LYS A 255 24.06 7.10 1.00
CA LYS A 255 25.10 7.84 1.74
C LYS A 255 24.52 9.07 2.46
N GLY A 256 23.57 9.77 1.82
CA GLY A 256 22.89 10.93 2.41
C GLY A 256 21.81 10.56 3.43
N ASP A 257 21.20 9.39 3.30
CA ASP A 257 20.16 8.87 4.19
C ASP A 257 20.34 7.36 4.44
N PRO A 258 21.24 6.98 5.37
CA PRO A 258 21.60 5.57 5.63
C PRO A 258 20.42 4.70 6.12
N GLY A 259 19.35 5.31 6.63
CA GLY A 259 18.12 4.62 7.06
C GLY A 259 17.22 4.17 5.92
N GLY A 260 17.52 4.58 4.68
CA GLY A 260 16.75 4.25 3.49
C GLY A 260 17.59 3.72 2.33
N TYR A 261 16.96 3.57 1.16
CA TYR A 261 17.62 3.24 -0.12
C TYR A 261 18.45 1.96 -0.09
N GLU A 262 17.96 0.94 0.64
CA GLU A 262 18.58 -0.40 0.59
C GLU A 262 18.56 -0.91 -0.84
N HIS A 263 19.72 -1.32 -1.35
CA HIS A 263 19.78 -1.79 -2.73
C HIS A 263 20.81 -2.89 -2.94
N PHE A 264 20.58 -3.67 -3.97
CA PHE A 264 21.48 -4.69 -4.48
C PHE A 264 21.63 -4.50 -5.99
N VAL A 265 22.85 -4.26 -6.47
CA VAL A 265 23.10 -4.07 -7.89
C VAL A 265 24.07 -5.13 -8.39
N LYS A 266 23.69 -5.79 -9.49
CA LYS A 266 24.57 -6.75 -10.16
C LYS A 266 24.52 -6.55 -11.67
N ILE A 267 25.67 -6.17 -12.24
CA ILE A 267 25.89 -6.10 -13.69
C ILE A 267 26.63 -7.38 -14.07
N TYR A 268 26.02 -8.18 -14.93
CA TYR A 268 26.58 -9.46 -15.36
C TYR A 268 27.48 -9.26 -16.56
N GLU A 269 28.78 -9.17 -16.32
CA GLU A 269 29.78 -9.02 -17.37
C GLU A 269 29.67 -10.15 -18.39
N GLY A 270 29.70 -9.78 -19.67
CA GLY A 270 29.58 -10.77 -20.74
C GLY A 270 28.17 -11.23 -21.10
N LYS A 271 27.13 -10.96 -20.28
CA LYS A 271 25.74 -11.25 -20.62
C LYS A 271 25.12 -10.10 -21.42
N GLY A 272 24.27 -10.46 -22.37
CA GLY A 272 23.40 -9.54 -23.10
C GLY A 272 22.07 -9.30 -22.38
N HIS A 273 21.02 -9.10 -23.15
CA HIS A 273 19.67 -8.89 -22.62
C HIS A 273 19.17 -10.09 -21.80
N TRP A 274 19.53 -11.32 -22.16
CA TRP A 274 19.24 -12.53 -21.40
C TRP A 274 20.42 -12.86 -20.47
N MET A 275 20.15 -12.96 -19.17
CA MET A 275 21.15 -13.20 -18.13
C MET A 275 21.29 -14.67 -17.71
N ASP A 276 20.72 -15.61 -18.48
CA ASP A 276 20.78 -17.06 -18.26
C ASP A 276 20.33 -17.51 -16.86
N LEU A 277 19.32 -16.82 -16.31
CA LEU A 277 18.78 -17.05 -14.96
C LEU A 277 19.79 -16.78 -13.82
N GLU A 278 20.93 -16.15 -14.07
CA GLU A 278 21.82 -15.74 -13.00
C GLU A 278 21.18 -14.67 -12.08
N ASP A 279 20.23 -13.91 -12.63
CA ASP A 279 19.42 -12.91 -11.96
C ASP A 279 18.41 -13.48 -10.95
N LYS A 280 18.18 -14.81 -10.94
CA LYS A 280 17.32 -15.49 -9.97
C LYS A 280 17.72 -15.25 -8.50
N VAL A 281 18.96 -14.81 -8.24
CA VAL A 281 19.43 -14.43 -6.91
C VAL A 281 18.63 -13.31 -6.27
N ALA A 282 17.87 -12.53 -7.07
CA ALA A 282 16.96 -11.52 -6.57
C ALA A 282 15.82 -12.12 -5.72
N VAL A 283 15.33 -13.30 -6.05
CA VAL A 283 14.20 -13.92 -5.34
C VAL A 283 14.52 -14.16 -3.86
N PRO A 284 15.59 -14.92 -3.49
CA PRO A 284 15.95 -15.07 -2.09
C PRO A 284 16.48 -13.79 -1.44
N TRP A 285 16.95 -12.81 -2.23
CA TRP A 285 17.34 -11.51 -1.69
C TRP A 285 16.11 -10.72 -1.25
N MET A 286 15.05 -10.62 -2.07
CA MET A 286 13.80 -9.95 -1.73
C MET A 286 13.12 -10.60 -0.51
N ALA A 287 13.14 -11.92 -0.41
CA ALA A 287 12.53 -12.69 0.68
C ALA A 287 13.08 -12.37 2.08
N LYS A 288 14.18 -11.63 2.18
CA LYS A 288 14.76 -11.17 3.46
C LYS A 288 14.02 -9.97 4.05
N TYR A 289 13.17 -9.32 3.29
CA TYR A 289 12.54 -8.06 3.67
C TYR A 289 11.05 -8.24 3.90
N GLU A 290 10.56 -7.46 4.88
CA GLU A 290 9.14 -7.23 5.09
C GLU A 290 8.85 -5.73 4.91
N ARG A 291 7.65 -5.40 4.47
CA ARG A 291 7.22 -4.03 4.27
C ARG A 291 7.22 -3.27 5.60
N ARG A 292 7.83 -2.10 5.62
CA ARG A 292 7.74 -1.17 6.74
C ARG A 292 6.42 -0.44 6.67
N ARG A 293 5.41 -0.86 7.45
CA ARG A 293 4.07 -0.26 7.42
C ARG A 293 4.08 1.22 7.79
N PHE A 294 4.79 1.58 8.84
CA PHE A 294 4.80 2.93 9.41
C PHE A 294 6.23 3.46 9.51
N PRO A 295 6.88 3.75 8.37
CA PRO A 295 8.28 4.20 8.38
C PRO A 295 8.42 5.53 9.13
N GLU A 296 9.59 5.74 9.76
CA GLU A 296 9.90 6.99 10.47
C GLU A 296 10.09 8.18 9.50
N LYS A 297 10.46 7.90 8.25
CA LYS A 297 10.60 8.92 7.21
C LYS A 297 10.04 8.42 5.89
N ILE A 298 9.29 9.29 5.23
CA ILE A 298 8.76 9.08 3.88
C ILE A 298 9.41 10.09 2.95
N VAL A 299 9.83 9.64 1.77
CA VAL A 299 10.13 10.48 0.62
C VAL A 299 9.18 10.06 -0.49
N TRP A 300 8.17 10.86 -0.72
CA TRP A 300 7.11 10.59 -1.67
C TRP A 300 7.28 11.45 -2.91
N LYS A 301 7.83 10.86 -3.95
CA LYS A 301 7.99 11.51 -5.25
C LYS A 301 6.84 11.09 -6.16
N GLN A 302 6.03 12.06 -6.57
CA GLN A 302 4.98 11.87 -7.58
C GLN A 302 5.64 11.75 -8.97
N ASP A 303 5.07 10.90 -9.80
CA ASP A 303 5.47 10.69 -11.17
C ASP A 303 4.37 11.20 -12.13
N ASN A 304 4.38 10.79 -13.40
CA ASN A 304 3.31 11.06 -14.37
C ASN A 304 1.97 10.39 -13.99
N VAL A 305 2.02 9.27 -13.24
CA VAL A 305 0.87 8.70 -12.55
C VAL A 305 0.91 9.12 -11.10
N THR A 306 -0.07 9.90 -10.68
CA THR A 306 -0.13 10.46 -9.33
C THR A 306 -0.98 9.63 -8.39
N HIS A 307 -0.61 9.62 -7.11
CA HIS A 307 -1.33 8.97 -6.04
C HIS A 307 -1.76 10.00 -4.99
N GLU A 308 -2.86 9.70 -4.29
CA GLU A 308 -3.40 10.54 -3.20
C GLU A 308 -2.96 10.04 -1.82
N ARG A 309 -2.14 8.99 -1.76
CA ARG A 309 -1.64 8.41 -0.50
C ARG A 309 -0.26 7.79 -0.66
N SER A 310 0.53 7.82 0.40
CA SER A 310 1.78 7.07 0.55
C SER A 310 2.03 6.82 2.04
N TYR A 311 2.04 5.56 2.45
CA TYR A 311 2.16 5.16 3.86
C TYR A 311 1.13 5.87 4.76
N TRP A 312 1.58 6.73 5.67
CA TRP A 312 0.76 7.50 6.59
C TRP A 312 0.48 8.95 6.13
N LEU A 313 0.77 9.25 4.87
CA LEU A 313 0.43 10.53 4.23
C LEU A 313 -0.74 10.36 3.27
N ALA A 314 -1.63 11.34 3.23
CA ALA A 314 -2.72 11.42 2.26
C ALA A 314 -2.94 12.85 1.77
N LEU A 315 -3.34 12.98 0.51
CA LEU A 315 -3.73 14.22 -0.13
C LEU A 315 -5.26 14.29 -0.21
N LEU A 316 -5.78 15.48 -0.37
CA LEU A 316 -7.15 15.65 -0.85
C LEU A 316 -7.27 15.15 -2.28
N ALA A 317 -8.46 14.65 -2.64
CA ALA A 317 -8.73 14.12 -3.97
C ALA A 317 -8.38 15.14 -5.07
N GLY A 318 -7.62 14.69 -6.08
CA GLY A 318 -7.20 15.51 -7.21
C GLY A 318 -6.06 16.51 -6.93
N HIS A 319 -5.42 16.46 -5.75
CA HIS A 319 -4.33 17.36 -5.39
C HIS A 319 -2.91 16.81 -5.69
N GLY A 320 -2.79 15.55 -6.10
CA GLY A 320 -1.52 14.98 -6.56
C GLY A 320 -1.07 15.60 -7.90
N ARG A 321 0.18 16.04 -7.98
CA ARG A 321 0.76 16.65 -9.19
C ARG A 321 2.03 15.92 -9.61
N GLY A 322 2.17 15.66 -10.90
CA GLY A 322 3.40 15.07 -11.45
C GLY A 322 4.64 15.91 -11.10
N GLY A 323 5.71 15.23 -10.72
CA GLY A 323 6.94 15.88 -10.28
C GLY A 323 6.97 16.39 -8.83
N GLN A 324 5.85 16.42 -8.13
CA GLN A 324 5.76 16.84 -6.73
C GLN A 324 6.57 15.90 -5.82
N MET A 325 7.21 16.46 -4.80
CA MET A 325 7.94 15.71 -3.79
C MET A 325 7.47 16.13 -2.40
N ILE A 326 7.13 15.16 -1.57
CA ILE A 326 6.74 15.38 -0.18
C ILE A 326 7.71 14.58 0.69
N VAL A 327 8.30 15.26 1.68
CA VAL A 327 9.21 14.63 2.63
C VAL A 327 8.66 14.86 4.03
N ALA A 328 8.39 13.78 4.73
CA ALA A 328 7.89 13.86 6.10
C ALA A 328 8.57 12.80 6.99
N SER A 329 8.78 13.16 8.26
CA SER A 329 9.37 12.28 9.26
C SER A 329 8.56 12.32 10.56
N ARG A 330 8.73 11.28 11.39
CA ARG A 330 8.11 11.18 12.70
C ARG A 330 9.08 10.63 13.75
N LYS A 331 8.94 11.11 14.98
CA LYS A 331 9.64 10.58 16.13
C LYS A 331 8.80 10.78 17.38
N GLY A 332 8.33 9.69 17.98
CA GLY A 332 7.38 9.76 19.12
C GLY A 332 6.13 10.55 18.72
N GLN A 333 5.80 11.56 19.52
CA GLN A 333 4.60 12.41 19.33
C GLN A 333 4.77 13.53 18.29
N LYS A 334 5.95 13.61 17.66
CA LYS A 334 6.28 14.69 16.72
C LYS A 334 6.33 14.21 15.29
N PHE A 335 5.62 14.92 14.41
CA PHE A 335 5.60 14.74 12.97
C PHE A 335 6.14 16.00 12.29
N ILE A 336 7.03 15.86 11.35
CA ILE A 336 7.70 16.97 10.67
C ILE A 336 7.48 16.81 9.16
N VAL A 337 6.86 17.81 8.54
CA VAL A 337 6.80 17.96 7.08
C VAL A 337 8.03 18.78 6.69
N GLU A 338 9.06 18.10 6.17
CA GLU A 338 10.33 18.69 5.78
C GLU A 338 10.21 19.40 4.42
N ASP A 339 9.39 18.83 3.53
CA ASP A 339 9.04 19.37 2.23
C ASP A 339 7.57 19.03 1.96
N SER A 340 6.74 20.03 1.74
CA SER A 340 5.30 19.85 1.45
C SER A 340 5.02 19.66 -0.04
N GLY A 341 5.99 19.86 -0.92
CA GLY A 341 5.80 19.81 -2.37
C GLY A 341 4.82 20.87 -2.87
N GLU A 342 4.80 22.05 -2.25
CA GLU A 342 3.88 23.16 -2.55
C GLU A 342 2.39 22.83 -2.33
N LEU A 343 2.11 21.88 -1.42
CA LEU A 343 0.73 21.59 -1.01
C LEU A 343 0.19 22.67 -0.08
N MET A 344 -1.08 23.02 -0.29
CA MET A 344 -1.80 23.88 0.67
C MET A 344 -2.13 23.10 1.94
N CYS A 345 -2.47 21.83 1.83
CA CYS A 345 -2.74 20.98 2.99
C CYS A 345 -2.29 19.53 2.78
N LEU A 346 -1.96 18.87 3.88
CA LEU A 346 -1.54 17.48 3.95
C LEU A 346 -2.26 16.77 5.09
N THR A 347 -2.76 15.57 4.84
CA THR A 347 -3.33 14.72 5.88
C THR A 347 -2.29 13.73 6.39
N ILE A 348 -2.10 13.71 7.70
CA ILE A 348 -1.29 12.75 8.44
C ILE A 348 -2.25 11.73 9.05
N LEU A 349 -2.11 10.48 8.66
CA LEU A 349 -2.88 9.36 9.18
C LEU A 349 -2.14 8.74 10.35
N LEU A 350 -2.86 8.39 11.41
CA LEU A 350 -2.28 7.98 12.69
C LEU A 350 -2.95 6.70 13.21
N ASN A 351 -2.16 5.92 13.95
CA ASN A 351 -2.65 4.85 14.82
C ASN A 351 -1.71 4.68 16.02
N ASP A 352 -2.12 3.85 17.00
CA ASP A 352 -1.39 3.63 18.25
C ASP A 352 -0.04 2.91 18.07
N SER A 353 0.21 2.27 16.92
CA SER A 353 1.54 1.73 16.59
C SER A 353 2.55 2.81 16.18
N MET A 354 2.09 4.02 15.89
CA MET A 354 2.94 5.14 15.44
C MET A 354 3.25 6.13 16.56
N ALA A 355 2.28 6.44 17.41
CA ALA A 355 2.37 7.38 18.50
C ALA A 355 1.31 7.04 19.56
N ASP A 356 1.51 7.46 20.80
CA ASP A 356 0.50 7.39 21.85
C ASP A 356 -0.58 8.45 21.61
N LEU A 357 -1.75 8.02 21.08
CA LEU A 357 -2.83 8.94 20.72
C LEU A 357 -3.60 9.49 21.95
N ASP A 358 -3.31 9.00 23.17
CA ASP A 358 -3.82 9.59 24.41
C ASP A 358 -3.02 10.82 24.85
N GLN A 359 -1.85 11.05 24.22
CA GLN A 359 -1.01 12.21 24.42
C GLN A 359 -1.12 13.21 23.25
N PRO A 360 -0.86 14.50 23.48
CA PRO A 360 -0.85 15.48 22.41
C PRO A 360 0.16 15.14 21.30
N ILE A 361 -0.30 15.26 20.05
CA ILE A 361 0.53 15.18 18.85
C ILE A 361 0.97 16.57 18.45
N GLU A 362 2.21 16.72 18.00
CA GLU A 362 2.75 17.96 17.43
C GLU A 362 3.11 17.74 15.96
N VAL A 363 2.60 18.61 15.07
CA VAL A 363 3.00 18.64 13.65
C VAL A 363 3.71 19.95 13.35
N ILE A 364 4.87 19.84 12.70
CA ILE A 364 5.71 20.96 12.27
C ILE A 364 5.75 20.96 10.74
N SER A 365 5.50 22.10 10.11
CA SER A 365 5.69 22.35 8.68
C SER A 365 6.42 23.67 8.47
N GLY A 366 7.37 23.72 7.52
CA GLY A 366 8.17 24.94 7.29
C GLY A 366 8.93 25.41 8.56
N GLY A 367 9.26 24.51 9.47
CA GLY A 367 9.92 24.83 10.75
C GLY A 367 9.01 25.43 11.83
N LYS A 368 7.71 25.56 11.58
CA LYS A 368 6.72 26.12 12.53
C LYS A 368 5.72 25.04 12.97
N PRO A 369 5.27 25.06 14.24
CA PRO A 369 4.16 24.22 14.66
C PRO A 369 2.87 24.63 13.94
N VAL A 370 2.29 23.70 13.17
CA VAL A 370 1.01 23.87 12.47
C VAL A 370 -0.14 23.15 13.15
N PHE A 371 0.16 22.23 14.04
CA PHE A 371 -0.80 21.55 14.90
C PHE A 371 -0.15 21.15 16.23
N LYS A 372 -0.88 21.29 17.34
CA LYS A 372 -0.53 20.72 18.65
C LYS A 372 -1.80 20.45 19.44
N GLY A 373 -2.10 19.19 19.70
CA GLY A 373 -3.31 18.80 20.42
C GLY A 373 -3.54 17.31 20.46
N LYS A 374 -4.62 16.89 21.12
CA LYS A 374 -5.13 15.53 21.09
C LYS A 374 -5.76 15.24 19.73
N VAL A 375 -5.70 13.97 19.33
CA VAL A 375 -6.30 13.48 18.09
C VAL A 375 -7.20 12.32 18.45
N GLU A 376 -8.47 12.44 18.08
CA GLU A 376 -9.46 11.41 18.41
C GLU A 376 -9.40 10.26 17.40
N ARG A 377 -9.47 9.03 17.93
CA ARG A 377 -9.68 7.82 17.14
C ARG A 377 -11.17 7.72 16.79
N SER A 378 -11.49 7.25 15.57
CA SER A 378 -12.88 7.06 15.18
C SER A 378 -13.07 5.88 14.20
N ILE A 379 -14.25 5.29 14.25
CA ILE A 379 -14.69 4.25 13.30
C ILE A 379 -14.65 4.78 11.87
N GLY A 380 -15.01 6.06 11.66
CA GLY A 380 -15.01 6.69 10.34
C GLY A 380 -13.64 6.72 9.69
N VAL A 381 -12.58 7.03 10.45
CA VAL A 381 -11.20 7.00 9.92
C VAL A 381 -10.74 5.57 9.63
N ILE A 382 -11.01 4.62 10.54
CA ILE A 382 -10.69 3.18 10.35
C ILE A 382 -11.34 2.67 9.06
N SER A 383 -12.64 2.86 8.91
CA SER A 383 -13.41 2.41 7.75
C SER A 383 -12.93 3.03 6.45
N ARG A 384 -12.72 4.34 6.43
CA ARG A 384 -12.27 5.08 5.25
C ARG A 384 -10.89 4.61 4.79
N THR A 385 -9.92 4.49 5.71
CA THR A 385 -8.55 4.08 5.36
C THR A 385 -8.50 2.63 4.90
N LEU A 386 -9.27 1.75 5.52
CA LEU A 386 -9.42 0.36 5.07
C LEU A 386 -10.05 0.28 3.67
N ALA A 387 -11.14 1.01 3.42
CA ALA A 387 -11.82 1.01 2.13
C ALA A 387 -10.92 1.52 0.99
N GLN A 388 -10.15 2.59 1.25
CA GLN A 388 -9.25 3.19 0.26
C GLN A 388 -8.06 2.28 -0.09
N ARG A 389 -7.55 1.49 0.85
CA ARG A 389 -6.34 0.69 0.67
C ARG A 389 -6.62 -0.78 0.40
N GLY A 390 -7.72 -1.33 0.94
CA GLY A 390 -8.00 -2.76 0.92
C GLY A 390 -6.90 -3.59 1.61
N ASP A 391 -6.19 -2.97 2.54
CA ASP A 391 -4.98 -3.50 3.17
C ASP A 391 -5.10 -3.48 4.69
N PRO A 392 -5.25 -4.64 5.34
CA PRO A 392 -5.38 -4.70 6.80
C PRO A 392 -4.11 -4.28 7.55
N GLY A 393 -2.96 -4.24 6.88
CA GLY A 393 -1.69 -3.79 7.47
C GLY A 393 -1.51 -2.26 7.48
N LEU A 394 -2.36 -1.51 6.77
CA LEU A 394 -2.29 -0.05 6.62
C LEU A 394 -3.63 0.62 6.98
N VAL A 395 -4.20 0.23 8.12
CA VAL A 395 -5.39 0.87 8.70
C VAL A 395 -4.96 1.92 9.72
N PHE A 396 -5.66 3.04 9.73
CA PHE A 396 -5.41 4.13 10.65
C PHE A 396 -6.69 4.48 11.40
N SER A 397 -6.55 4.80 12.69
CA SER A 397 -7.69 5.11 13.56
C SER A 397 -7.95 6.61 13.74
N ALA A 398 -6.97 7.45 13.38
CA ALA A 398 -7.05 8.89 13.52
C ALA A 398 -6.41 9.61 12.33
N ALA A 399 -6.74 10.88 12.13
CA ALA A 399 -6.21 11.70 11.05
C ALA A 399 -6.14 13.17 11.45
N ILE A 400 -5.08 13.85 11.01
CA ILE A 400 -4.90 15.30 11.15
C ILE A 400 -4.68 15.87 9.76
N THR A 401 -5.49 16.82 9.35
CA THR A 401 -5.20 17.63 8.15
C THR A 401 -4.59 18.95 8.59
N VAL A 402 -3.39 19.23 8.13
CA VAL A 402 -2.64 20.45 8.45
C VAL A 402 -2.55 21.35 7.24
N ASP A 403 -2.54 22.65 7.48
CA ASP A 403 -2.19 23.66 6.49
C ASP A 403 -0.67 23.63 6.30
N CYS A 404 -0.22 23.52 5.05
CA CYS A 404 1.19 23.53 4.65
C CYS A 404 1.51 24.79 3.82
N GLY A 405 0.53 25.63 3.52
CA GLY A 405 0.71 26.94 2.89
C GLY A 405 1.52 27.89 3.79
N GLU A 406 2.23 28.83 3.18
CA GLU A 406 3.02 29.84 3.89
C GLU A 406 2.17 30.83 4.69
#